data_d10619aebaf1ef4d1a2a5e52c0790208
#
_entry.id   d10619aebaf1ef4d1a2a5e52c0790208
#
_cell.length_a   1.000
_cell.length_b   1.000
_cell.length_c   1.000
_cell.angle_alpha   90.00
_cell.angle_beta   90.00
_cell.angle_gamma   90.00
#
_symmetry.space_group_name_H-M   'P 1'
#
loop_
_entity.id
_entity.type
_entity.pdbx_description
1 polymer ?
#
loop_
_entity_poly.entity_id
_entity_poly.type
_entity_poly.pdbx_seq_one_letter_code
_entity_poly.pdbx_strand_id
1 'polypeptide(L)'
;TKNSIELIDSFKIQSSLPLVKINMDLIKIIGLDSLEVPFRAHLDKNYDQLALTFDPLPNDNYKIEFYPEAMTDFWGRTNDSLKYFVKTRPITDYGNIFLQILREDKSPFILELIDLNSKLVRRYDKINDLDYYEFKYLLPGKYLFRYIRDNNGNKKWDTGNYLKKIQPEMVYYSTDTIDLRANWDVNQQLKIPSEIVPISRIDSIKVLNK
;
A
#
# COMPACT_ATOMS: atom_id res chain seq x y z
N THR A 1 1.44 10.46 -18.50
CA THR A 1 1.63 10.85 -17.09
C THR A 1 0.24 11.16 -16.51
N LYS A 2 -0.22 10.42 -15.53
CA LYS A 2 -1.45 10.78 -14.81
C LYS A 2 -1.15 12.07 -14.05
N ASN A 3 -1.87 13.15 -14.37
CA ASN A 3 -1.75 14.41 -13.67
C ASN A 3 -2.47 14.41 -12.30
N SER A 4 -2.73 13.24 -11.74
CA SER A 4 -3.39 13.06 -10.45
C SER A 4 -2.59 12.15 -9.53
N ILE A 5 -2.56 12.48 -8.25
CA ILE A 5 -2.00 11.67 -7.16
C ILE A 5 -3.12 11.38 -6.17
N GLU A 6 -3.13 10.15 -5.64
CA GLU A 6 -4.08 9.77 -4.59
C GLU A 6 -3.55 10.21 -3.22
N LEU A 7 -4.45 10.51 -2.27
CA LEU A 7 -4.08 11.04 -0.95
C LEU A 7 -3.13 10.14 -0.14
N ILE A 8 -3.06 8.87 -0.52
CA ILE A 8 -2.28 7.84 0.18
C ILE A 8 -1.07 7.36 -0.61
N ASP A 9 -0.89 7.87 -1.83
CA ASP A 9 0.20 7.47 -2.71
C ASP A 9 1.38 8.45 -2.64
N SER A 10 2.52 7.98 -3.14
CA SER A 10 3.72 8.80 -3.35
C SER A 10 3.78 9.25 -4.80
N PHE A 11 4.30 10.45 -5.04
CA PHE A 11 4.69 10.83 -6.39
C PHE A 11 5.92 10.03 -6.80
N LYS A 12 5.86 9.40 -7.97
CA LYS A 12 6.93 8.51 -8.44
C LYS A 12 7.48 8.98 -9.78
N ILE A 13 8.79 9.05 -9.87
CA ILE A 13 9.52 9.31 -11.10
C ILE A 13 10.42 8.11 -11.42
N GLN A 14 10.35 7.65 -12.67
CA GLN A 14 11.15 6.53 -13.16
C GLN A 14 12.36 7.06 -13.89
N SER A 15 13.55 6.59 -13.53
CA SER A 15 14.78 6.81 -14.25
C SER A 15 15.08 5.66 -15.20
N SER A 16 15.72 5.94 -16.33
CA SER A 16 16.21 4.90 -17.25
C SER A 16 17.48 4.19 -16.75
N LEU A 17 18.14 4.75 -15.75
CA LEU A 17 19.35 4.21 -15.13
C LEU A 17 19.26 4.33 -13.61
N PRO A 18 19.98 3.48 -12.87
CA PRO A 18 20.01 3.57 -11.42
C PRO A 18 20.53 4.92 -10.94
N LEU A 19 19.81 5.53 -10.00
CA LEU A 19 20.16 6.77 -9.34
C LEU A 19 21.10 6.48 -8.17
N VAL A 20 22.22 7.22 -8.09
CA VAL A 20 23.22 7.01 -7.04
C VAL A 20 23.25 8.14 -6.01
N LYS A 21 22.70 9.31 -6.38
CA LYS A 21 22.65 10.47 -5.49
C LYS A 21 21.37 11.25 -5.71
N ILE A 22 20.73 11.63 -4.61
CA ILE A 22 19.58 12.54 -4.57
C ILE A 22 19.95 13.72 -3.68
N ASN A 23 19.81 14.93 -4.20
CA ASN A 23 19.97 16.16 -3.46
C ASN A 23 18.58 16.72 -3.11
N MET A 24 18.18 16.55 -1.86
CA MET A 24 16.87 16.95 -1.37
C MET A 24 16.63 18.46 -1.41
N ASP A 25 17.69 19.26 -1.25
CA ASP A 25 17.60 20.73 -1.27
C ASP A 25 17.23 21.29 -2.64
N LEU A 26 17.43 20.47 -3.70
CA LEU A 26 17.11 20.80 -5.08
C LEU A 26 15.76 20.19 -5.53
N ILE A 27 14.95 19.71 -4.59
CA ILE A 27 13.60 19.22 -4.87
C ILE A 27 12.61 20.04 -4.05
N LYS A 28 11.54 20.52 -4.68
CA LYS A 28 10.50 21.27 -4.00
C LYS A 28 9.12 20.74 -4.34
N ILE A 29 8.27 20.67 -3.35
CA ILE A 29 6.83 20.45 -3.53
C ILE A 29 6.14 21.71 -3.01
N ILE A 30 5.34 22.33 -3.86
CA ILE A 30 4.69 23.61 -3.59
C ILE A 30 3.18 23.40 -3.74
N GLY A 31 2.43 23.74 -2.70
CA GLY A 31 0.97 23.72 -2.68
C GLY A 31 0.35 24.90 -3.44
N LEU A 32 -0.96 24.90 -3.54
CA LEU A 32 -1.72 25.98 -4.19
C LEU A 32 -1.54 27.34 -3.50
N ASP A 33 -1.33 27.35 -2.19
CA ASP A 33 -1.02 28.51 -1.37
C ASP A 33 0.40 29.05 -1.53
N SER A 34 1.18 28.48 -2.45
CA SER A 34 2.59 28.78 -2.69
C SER A 34 3.54 28.44 -1.52
N LEU A 35 3.07 27.69 -0.55
CA LEU A 35 3.91 27.19 0.54
C LEU A 35 4.63 25.91 0.15
N GLU A 36 5.84 25.73 0.66
CA GLU A 36 6.58 24.48 0.50
C GLU A 36 5.99 23.40 1.40
N VAL A 37 5.75 22.23 0.82
CA VAL A 37 5.23 21.05 1.52
C VAL A 37 6.40 20.13 1.86
N PRO A 38 6.56 19.74 3.15
CA PRO A 38 7.61 18.81 3.54
C PRO A 38 7.36 17.43 2.93
N PHE A 39 8.42 16.77 2.50
CA PHE A 39 8.36 15.45 1.89
C PHE A 39 9.53 14.56 2.33
N ARG A 40 9.39 13.27 2.06
CA ARG A 40 10.47 12.28 2.18
C ARG A 40 10.72 11.64 0.84
N ALA A 41 11.98 11.43 0.49
CA ALA A 41 12.36 10.72 -0.72
C ALA A 41 12.83 9.30 -0.39
N HIS A 42 12.44 8.37 -1.23
CA HIS A 42 12.83 6.98 -1.13
C HIS A 42 13.13 6.42 -2.52
N LEU A 43 14.28 5.75 -2.66
CA LEU A 43 14.61 4.97 -3.85
C LEU A 43 14.12 3.54 -3.67
N ASP A 44 13.61 2.94 -4.73
CA ASP A 44 13.25 1.53 -4.75
C ASP A 44 14.49 0.61 -4.67
N LYS A 45 14.27 -0.70 -4.66
CA LYS A 45 15.35 -1.69 -4.54
C LYS A 45 16.31 -1.72 -5.73
N ASN A 46 15.84 -1.29 -6.90
CA ASN A 46 16.63 -1.26 -8.14
C ASN A 46 17.31 0.10 -8.34
N TYR A 47 17.02 1.08 -7.46
CA TYR A 47 17.52 2.45 -7.56
C TYR A 47 17.11 3.18 -8.83
N ASP A 48 16.08 2.71 -9.53
CA ASP A 48 15.60 3.30 -10.78
C ASP A 48 14.27 4.05 -10.62
N GLN A 49 13.61 3.93 -9.46
CA GLN A 49 12.39 4.68 -9.13
C GLN A 49 12.57 5.52 -7.87
N LEU A 50 12.41 6.84 -8.01
CA LEU A 50 12.37 7.76 -6.88
C LEU A 50 10.91 8.04 -6.51
N ALA A 51 10.56 7.78 -5.26
CA ALA A 51 9.26 8.09 -4.67
C ALA A 51 9.38 9.27 -3.71
N LEU A 52 8.55 10.30 -3.90
CA LEU A 52 8.38 11.41 -2.97
C LEU A 52 7.07 11.21 -2.22
N THR A 53 7.17 11.01 -0.91
CA THR A 53 6.03 10.85 -0.01
C THR A 53 5.82 12.14 0.78
N PHE A 54 4.63 12.69 0.71
CA PHE A 54 4.19 13.87 1.44
C PHE A 54 2.72 13.69 1.84
N ASP A 55 2.17 14.58 2.62
CA ASP A 55 0.77 14.53 3.08
C ASP A 55 -0.09 15.51 2.27
N PRO A 56 -0.63 15.09 1.12
CA PRO A 56 -1.41 15.97 0.27
C PRO A 56 -2.81 16.24 0.86
N LEU A 57 -3.29 17.47 0.73
CA LEU A 57 -4.65 17.83 1.07
C LEU A 57 -5.63 17.40 -0.04
N PRO A 58 -6.87 17.05 0.29
CA PRO A 58 -7.89 16.73 -0.71
C PRO A 58 -8.27 17.97 -1.53
N ASN A 59 -8.59 17.74 -2.81
CA ASN A 59 -9.02 18.77 -3.76
C ASN A 59 -7.99 19.91 -3.94
N ASP A 60 -6.72 19.58 -3.92
CA ASP A 60 -5.62 20.55 -4.00
C ASP A 60 -4.73 20.28 -5.23
N ASN A 61 -3.86 21.24 -5.54
CA ASN A 61 -2.92 21.17 -6.64
C ASN A 61 -1.50 21.37 -6.13
N TYR A 62 -0.59 20.56 -6.64
CA TYR A 62 0.82 20.60 -6.25
C TYR A 62 1.70 20.77 -7.47
N LYS A 63 2.71 21.61 -7.33
CA LYS A 63 3.81 21.75 -8.24
C LYS A 63 5.04 21.06 -7.65
N ILE A 64 5.57 20.09 -8.34
CA ILE A 64 6.78 19.36 -7.94
C ILE A 64 7.91 19.78 -8.87
N GLU A 65 8.94 20.36 -8.32
CA GLU A 65 10.09 20.86 -9.06
C GLU A 65 11.36 20.11 -8.66
N PHE A 66 12.08 19.65 -9.68
CA PHE A 66 13.46 19.18 -9.56
C PHE A 66 14.34 20.20 -10.26
N TYR A 67 15.20 20.86 -9.52
CA TYR A 67 16.20 21.74 -10.09
C TYR A 67 17.33 20.92 -10.73
N PRO A 68 18.15 21.52 -11.60
CA PRO A 68 19.32 20.84 -12.15
C PRO A 68 20.17 20.23 -11.04
N GLU A 69 20.73 19.04 -11.28
CA GLU A 69 21.57 18.28 -10.33
C GLU A 69 20.84 17.72 -9.10
N ALA A 70 19.50 17.74 -9.08
CA ALA A 70 18.72 17.12 -7.99
C ALA A 70 18.90 15.60 -7.93
N MET A 71 19.12 14.96 -9.08
CA MET A 71 19.33 13.52 -9.22
C MET A 71 20.59 13.26 -10.04
N THR A 72 21.39 12.27 -9.62
CA THR A 72 22.58 11.84 -10.38
C THR A 72 22.47 10.34 -10.66
N ASP A 73 22.67 9.91 -11.90
CA ASP A 73 22.68 8.52 -12.29
C ASP A 73 24.05 7.85 -12.06
N PHE A 74 24.10 6.52 -12.28
CA PHE A 74 25.31 5.73 -12.11
C PHE A 74 26.51 6.21 -12.96
N TRP A 75 26.26 6.87 -14.11
CA TRP A 75 27.30 7.41 -14.98
C TRP A 75 27.70 8.85 -14.64
N GLY A 76 27.16 9.41 -13.56
CA GLY A 76 27.44 10.78 -13.13
C GLY A 76 26.66 11.85 -13.91
N ARG A 77 25.66 11.47 -14.73
CA ARG A 77 24.82 12.42 -15.41
C ARG A 77 23.72 12.91 -14.47
N THR A 78 23.37 14.16 -14.60
CA THR A 78 22.35 14.80 -13.76
C THR A 78 21.11 15.16 -14.57
N ASN A 79 20.00 15.40 -13.88
CA ASN A 79 18.79 15.92 -14.50
C ASN A 79 18.91 17.42 -14.82
N ASP A 80 18.20 17.83 -15.85
CA ASP A 80 17.84 19.22 -16.07
C ASP A 80 16.66 19.62 -15.16
N SER A 81 16.17 20.86 -15.29
CA SER A 81 14.98 21.33 -14.60
C SER A 81 13.75 20.54 -15.03
N LEU A 82 13.10 19.85 -14.07
CA LEU A 82 11.85 19.12 -14.31
C LEU A 82 10.73 19.74 -13.47
N LYS A 83 9.53 19.86 -14.07
CA LYS A 83 8.34 20.39 -13.41
C LYS A 83 7.14 19.50 -13.67
N TYR A 84 6.46 19.14 -12.59
CA TYR A 84 5.24 18.35 -12.65
C TYR A 84 4.12 19.07 -11.92
N PHE A 85 2.91 18.97 -12.47
CA PHE A 85 1.69 19.48 -11.85
C PHE A 85 0.78 18.30 -11.58
N VAL A 86 0.44 18.09 -10.31
CA VAL A 86 -0.44 17.00 -9.88
C VAL A 86 -1.60 17.55 -9.08
N LYS A 87 -2.74 16.87 -9.20
CA LYS A 87 -3.98 17.21 -8.49
C LYS A 87 -4.38 16.07 -7.59
N THR A 88 -4.94 16.38 -6.44
CA THR A 88 -5.63 15.43 -5.59
C THR A 88 -7.13 15.45 -5.85
N ARG A 89 -7.78 14.33 -5.56
CA ARG A 89 -9.24 14.22 -5.65
C ARG A 89 -9.91 14.85 -4.42
N PRO A 90 -11.18 15.27 -4.51
CA PRO A 90 -11.96 15.62 -3.35
C PRO A 90 -12.17 14.40 -2.45
N ILE A 91 -12.33 14.63 -1.16
CA ILE A 91 -12.53 13.56 -0.16
C ILE A 91 -13.77 12.69 -0.45
N THR A 92 -14.76 13.28 -1.10
CA THR A 92 -16.00 12.61 -1.52
C THR A 92 -15.81 11.51 -2.56
N ASP A 93 -14.66 11.49 -3.26
CA ASP A 93 -14.34 10.46 -4.25
C ASP A 93 -13.81 9.18 -3.59
N TYR A 94 -13.52 9.23 -2.29
CA TYR A 94 -12.97 8.11 -1.53
C TYR A 94 -14.01 7.49 -0.61
N GLY A 95 -13.80 6.24 -0.24
CA GLY A 95 -14.50 5.57 0.84
C GLY A 95 -13.53 5.08 1.91
N ASN A 96 -14.06 4.65 3.04
CA ASN A 96 -13.28 4.14 4.15
C ASN A 96 -13.77 2.75 4.56
N ILE A 97 -12.85 1.90 5.01
CA ILE A 97 -13.17 0.60 5.60
C ILE A 97 -12.61 0.58 7.02
N PHE A 98 -13.48 0.30 7.97
CA PHE A 98 -13.16 0.11 9.38
C PHE A 98 -13.27 -1.37 9.69
N LEU A 99 -12.14 -2.00 10.02
CA LEU A 99 -12.04 -3.43 10.23
C LEU A 99 -11.81 -3.75 11.69
N GLN A 100 -12.64 -4.65 12.23
CA GLN A 100 -12.38 -5.32 13.50
C GLN A 100 -11.98 -6.77 13.23
N ILE A 101 -10.84 -7.20 13.76
CA ILE A 101 -10.40 -8.60 13.71
C ILE A 101 -10.88 -9.31 14.97
N LEU A 102 -11.58 -10.42 14.78
CA LEU A 102 -12.02 -11.31 15.84
C LEU A 102 -11.17 -12.58 15.80
N ARG A 103 -10.25 -12.71 16.77
CA ARG A 103 -9.32 -13.84 16.87
C ARG A 103 -9.08 -14.21 18.32
N GLU A 104 -8.88 -15.49 18.57
CA GLU A 104 -8.51 -16.01 19.89
C GLU A 104 -6.98 -15.97 20.09
N ASP A 105 -6.25 -16.31 19.04
CA ASP A 105 -4.80 -16.31 19.02
C ASP A 105 -4.22 -14.89 18.92
N LYS A 106 -3.33 -14.55 19.83
CA LYS A 106 -2.65 -13.24 19.88
C LYS A 106 -1.26 -13.24 19.23
N SER A 107 -0.93 -14.27 18.44
CA SER A 107 0.33 -14.31 17.70
C SER A 107 0.47 -13.15 16.71
N PRO A 108 1.70 -12.79 16.34
CA PRO A 108 1.97 -11.79 15.31
C PRO A 108 1.28 -12.15 14.00
N PHE A 109 0.90 -11.13 13.23
CA PHE A 109 0.28 -11.32 11.93
C PHE A 109 0.55 -10.13 11.01
N ILE A 110 0.32 -10.38 9.73
CA ILE A 110 0.29 -9.37 8.68
C ILE A 110 -1.13 -9.29 8.17
N LEU A 111 -1.68 -8.08 8.13
CA LEU A 111 -2.99 -7.80 7.55
C LEU A 111 -2.80 -7.02 6.25
N GLU A 112 -3.40 -7.51 5.19
CA GLU A 112 -3.36 -6.88 3.88
C GLU A 112 -4.76 -6.66 3.34
N LEU A 113 -4.99 -5.47 2.78
CA LEU A 113 -6.14 -5.15 1.95
C LEU A 113 -5.71 -5.30 0.49
N ILE A 114 -6.40 -6.13 -0.26
CA ILE A 114 -6.13 -6.39 -1.67
C ILE A 114 -7.37 -6.09 -2.53
N ASP A 115 -7.16 -5.70 -3.77
CA ASP A 115 -8.24 -5.62 -4.77
C ASP A 115 -8.58 -7.00 -5.36
N LEU A 116 -9.60 -7.08 -6.21
CA LEU A 116 -10.00 -8.34 -6.84
C LEU A 116 -8.94 -8.93 -7.79
N ASN A 117 -7.97 -8.14 -8.22
CA ASN A 117 -6.85 -8.62 -9.03
C ASN A 117 -5.67 -9.07 -8.15
N SER A 118 -5.91 -9.25 -6.85
CA SER A 118 -4.90 -9.58 -5.84
C SER A 118 -3.77 -8.55 -5.71
N LYS A 119 -4.02 -7.31 -6.18
CA LYS A 119 -3.09 -6.22 -6.03
C LYS A 119 -3.14 -5.69 -4.61
N LEU A 120 -1.98 -5.64 -3.96
CA LEU A 120 -1.86 -5.08 -2.62
C LEU A 120 -2.20 -3.59 -2.63
N VAL A 121 -3.18 -3.20 -1.79
CA VAL A 121 -3.59 -1.81 -1.61
C VAL A 121 -3.00 -1.23 -0.32
N ARG A 122 -3.10 -1.98 0.78
CA ARG A 122 -2.59 -1.59 2.09
C ARG A 122 -2.07 -2.80 2.85
N ARG A 123 -1.09 -2.53 3.73
CA ARG A 123 -0.51 -3.55 4.59
C ARG A 123 -0.26 -2.99 5.99
N TYR A 124 -0.63 -3.79 6.99
CA TYR A 124 -0.27 -3.58 8.38
C TYR A 124 0.51 -4.80 8.87
N ASP A 125 1.69 -4.56 9.43
CA ASP A 125 2.59 -5.58 9.97
C ASP A 125 2.93 -5.34 11.45
N LYS A 126 2.10 -4.54 12.12
CA LYS A 126 2.17 -4.28 13.55
C LYS A 126 0.89 -4.75 14.20
N ILE A 127 1.03 -5.44 15.33
CA ILE A 127 -0.10 -5.83 16.16
C ILE A 127 -0.69 -4.55 16.76
N ASN A 128 -2.00 -4.42 16.62
CA ASN A 128 -2.79 -3.46 17.36
C ASN A 128 -3.55 -4.21 18.45
N ASP A 129 -3.37 -3.84 19.71
CA ASP A 129 -4.00 -4.51 20.86
C ASP A 129 -5.53 -4.52 20.78
N LEU A 130 -6.11 -3.55 20.09
CA LEU A 130 -7.55 -3.44 19.86
C LEU A 130 -8.05 -4.31 18.71
N ASP A 131 -7.15 -4.90 17.90
CA ASP A 131 -7.49 -5.62 16.66
C ASP A 131 -8.41 -4.81 15.73
N TYR A 132 -8.24 -3.47 15.73
CA TYR A 132 -9.02 -2.52 14.96
C TYR A 132 -8.13 -1.76 13.97
N TYR A 133 -8.56 -1.70 12.72
CA TYR A 133 -7.76 -1.11 11.62
C TYR A 133 -8.62 -0.19 10.77
N GLU A 134 -8.07 0.96 10.40
CA GLU A 134 -8.70 1.95 9.54
C GLU A 134 -8.02 1.99 8.18
N PHE A 135 -8.78 1.77 7.14
CA PHE A 135 -8.36 1.91 5.74
C PHE A 135 -9.07 3.10 5.14
N LYS A 136 -8.43 4.27 5.23
CA LYS A 136 -8.98 5.55 4.76
C LYS A 136 -8.51 5.89 3.36
N TYR A 137 -9.30 6.71 2.69
CA TYR A 137 -9.02 7.26 1.36
C TYR A 137 -8.81 6.19 0.29
N LEU A 138 -9.65 5.18 0.31
CA LEU A 138 -9.66 4.14 -0.71
C LEU A 138 -10.52 4.58 -1.89
N LEU A 139 -10.09 4.27 -3.10
CA LEU A 139 -10.93 4.46 -4.28
C LEU A 139 -12.12 3.49 -4.25
N PRO A 140 -13.26 3.86 -4.88
CA PRO A 140 -14.35 2.90 -5.09
C PRO A 140 -13.87 1.64 -5.79
N GLY A 141 -14.28 0.49 -5.27
CA GLY A 141 -13.83 -0.79 -5.80
C GLY A 141 -14.20 -1.97 -4.91
N LYS A 142 -13.82 -3.15 -5.34
CA LYS A 142 -14.05 -4.37 -4.59
C LYS A 142 -12.76 -4.83 -3.95
N TYR A 143 -12.83 -5.11 -2.66
CA TYR A 143 -11.69 -5.42 -1.81
C TYR A 143 -11.87 -6.72 -1.05
N LEU A 144 -10.75 -7.34 -0.68
CA LEU A 144 -10.66 -8.52 0.17
C LEU A 144 -9.59 -8.30 1.24
N PHE A 145 -9.76 -8.91 2.39
CA PHE A 145 -8.71 -9.00 3.38
C PHE A 145 -7.92 -10.29 3.23
N ARG A 146 -6.59 -10.16 3.36
CA ARG A 146 -5.67 -11.27 3.50
C ARG A 146 -4.98 -11.16 4.86
N TYR A 147 -5.11 -12.18 5.67
CA TYR A 147 -4.48 -12.32 6.96
C TYR A 147 -3.39 -13.39 6.86
N ILE A 148 -2.18 -13.08 7.27
CA ILE A 148 -1.04 -13.99 7.27
C ILE A 148 -0.57 -14.12 8.72
N ARG A 149 -0.54 -15.35 9.27
CA ARG A 149 0.01 -15.59 10.59
C ARG A 149 1.54 -15.56 10.48
N ASP A 150 2.16 -14.59 11.14
CA ASP A 150 3.61 -14.39 11.15
C ASP A 150 4.19 -15.06 12.40
N ASN A 151 4.49 -16.36 12.32
CA ASN A 151 4.86 -17.16 13.48
C ASN A 151 6.20 -16.75 14.09
N ASN A 152 7.11 -16.18 13.31
CA ASN A 152 8.44 -15.79 13.75
C ASN A 152 8.65 -14.28 13.90
N GLY A 153 7.62 -13.48 13.59
CA GLY A 153 7.62 -12.02 13.72
C GLY A 153 8.54 -11.29 12.73
N ASN A 154 8.90 -11.94 11.61
CA ASN A 154 9.83 -11.37 10.62
C ASN A 154 9.16 -10.42 9.63
N LYS A 155 7.82 -10.27 9.70
CA LYS A 155 6.98 -9.40 8.85
C LYS A 155 6.97 -9.80 7.38
N LYS A 156 7.21 -11.06 7.10
CA LYS A 156 7.17 -11.66 5.78
C LYS A 156 6.42 -12.96 5.86
N TRP A 157 5.81 -13.38 4.77
CA TRP A 157 5.28 -14.72 4.65
C TRP A 157 6.40 -15.72 4.36
N ASP A 158 6.47 -16.78 5.16
CA ASP A 158 7.46 -17.84 5.01
C ASP A 158 6.86 -19.08 4.35
N THR A 159 7.52 -19.55 3.31
CA THR A 159 7.08 -20.70 2.49
C THR A 159 7.20 -22.05 3.18
N GLY A 160 7.79 -22.09 4.37
CA GLY A 160 8.14 -23.34 5.05
C GLY A 160 9.43 -23.98 4.51
N ASN A 161 9.77 -25.14 5.07
CA ASN A 161 10.96 -25.89 4.69
C ASN A 161 10.71 -27.40 4.75
N TYR A 162 10.69 -28.06 3.61
CA TYR A 162 10.39 -29.50 3.53
C TYR A 162 11.43 -30.35 4.28
N LEU A 163 12.71 -30.04 4.16
CA LEU A 163 13.78 -30.79 4.80
C LEU A 163 13.74 -30.70 6.34
N LYS A 164 13.32 -29.53 6.85
CA LYS A 164 13.15 -29.27 8.27
C LYS A 164 11.76 -29.60 8.77
N LYS A 165 10.87 -30.11 7.93
CA LYS A 165 9.44 -30.39 8.23
C LYS A 165 8.70 -29.17 8.81
N ILE A 166 9.09 -27.97 8.39
CA ILE A 166 8.43 -26.74 8.78
C ILE A 166 7.35 -26.45 7.74
N GLN A 167 6.10 -26.29 8.21
CA GLN A 167 4.97 -25.90 7.37
C GLN A 167 5.08 -24.45 6.96
N PRO A 168 4.53 -24.04 5.78
CA PRO A 168 4.43 -22.64 5.42
C PRO A 168 3.52 -21.90 6.39
N GLU A 169 3.76 -20.61 6.54
CA GLU A 169 2.89 -19.76 7.33
C GLU A 169 1.51 -19.67 6.70
N MET A 170 0.54 -19.60 7.57
CA MET A 170 -0.84 -19.71 7.23
C MET A 170 -1.39 -18.42 6.67
N VAL A 171 -2.10 -18.53 5.55
CA VAL A 171 -2.75 -17.41 4.88
C VAL A 171 -4.27 -17.65 4.89
N TYR A 172 -4.99 -16.66 5.35
CA TYR A 172 -6.44 -16.65 5.36
C TYR A 172 -6.98 -15.45 4.55
N TYR A 173 -7.99 -15.70 3.74
CA TYR A 173 -8.69 -14.66 2.98
C TYR A 173 -10.09 -14.46 3.55
N SER A 174 -10.58 -13.23 3.57
CA SER A 174 -11.99 -13.00 3.88
C SER A 174 -12.88 -13.71 2.87
N THR A 175 -13.99 -14.29 3.35
CA THR A 175 -14.97 -14.97 2.48
C THR A 175 -15.76 -13.99 1.63
N ASP A 176 -15.99 -12.79 2.18
CA ASP A 176 -16.83 -11.79 1.56
C ASP A 176 -16.00 -10.69 0.91
N THR A 177 -16.45 -10.28 -0.26
CA THR A 177 -15.92 -9.14 -0.98
C THR A 177 -16.59 -7.87 -0.49
N ILE A 178 -15.81 -6.85 -0.19
CA ILE A 178 -16.29 -5.53 0.23
C ILE A 178 -16.47 -4.69 -1.03
N ASP A 179 -17.70 -4.32 -1.36
CA ASP A 179 -18.02 -3.38 -2.44
C ASP A 179 -18.04 -1.95 -1.86
N LEU A 180 -16.91 -1.25 -1.97
CA LEU A 180 -16.74 0.09 -1.45
C LEU A 180 -17.15 1.12 -2.50
N ARG A 181 -18.01 2.05 -2.12
CA ARG A 181 -18.42 3.18 -2.95
C ARG A 181 -17.82 4.47 -2.45
N ALA A 182 -17.81 5.48 -3.33
CA ALA A 182 -17.37 6.82 -2.96
C ALA A 182 -18.26 7.39 -1.84
N ASN A 183 -17.63 8.12 -0.93
CA ASN A 183 -18.26 8.75 0.24
C ASN A 183 -18.96 7.75 1.19
N TRP A 184 -18.52 6.48 1.21
CA TRP A 184 -19.05 5.45 2.11
C TRP A 184 -18.04 5.07 3.18
N ASP A 185 -18.58 4.85 4.38
CA ASP A 185 -17.89 4.26 5.51
C ASP A 185 -18.43 2.85 5.75
N VAL A 186 -17.59 1.84 5.56
CA VAL A 186 -17.98 0.44 5.70
C VAL A 186 -17.35 -0.15 6.95
N ASN A 187 -18.16 -0.66 7.86
CA ASN A 187 -17.70 -1.41 9.02
C ASN A 187 -17.70 -2.90 8.69
N GLN A 188 -16.56 -3.55 8.90
CA GLN A 188 -16.36 -4.96 8.58
C GLN A 188 -15.78 -5.71 9.77
N GLN A 189 -16.14 -6.97 9.92
CA GLN A 189 -15.53 -7.89 10.88
C GLN A 189 -14.86 -9.04 10.15
N LEU A 190 -13.63 -9.38 10.55
CA LEU A 190 -12.88 -10.51 10.05
C LEU A 190 -12.69 -11.52 11.20
N LYS A 191 -13.38 -12.65 11.11
CA LYS A 191 -13.21 -13.75 12.05
C LYS A 191 -12.09 -14.66 11.57
N ILE A 192 -11.04 -14.80 12.40
CA ILE A 192 -9.94 -15.71 12.11
C ILE A 192 -10.22 -17.03 12.82
N PRO A 193 -10.32 -18.17 12.12
CA PRO A 193 -10.53 -19.46 12.74
C PRO A 193 -9.38 -19.83 13.69
N SER A 194 -9.69 -20.38 14.86
CA SER A 194 -8.70 -20.90 15.82
C SER A 194 -7.98 -22.13 15.29
N GLU A 195 -8.71 -23.00 14.58
CA GLU A 195 -8.16 -24.15 13.87
C GLU A 195 -8.35 -23.97 12.37
N ILE A 196 -7.26 -24.04 11.63
CA ILE A 196 -7.34 -24.04 10.18
C ILE A 196 -7.28 -25.47 9.70
N VAL A 197 -8.41 -25.92 9.17
CA VAL A 197 -8.47 -27.17 8.43
C VAL A 197 -7.64 -26.99 7.16
N PRO A 198 -6.62 -27.83 6.93
CA PRO A 198 -5.85 -27.78 5.69
C PRO A 198 -6.77 -27.89 4.48
N ILE A 199 -6.46 -27.15 3.43
CA ILE A 199 -7.24 -27.09 2.16
C ILE A 199 -7.47 -28.49 1.54
N SER A 200 -6.71 -29.50 1.92
CA SER A 200 -6.90 -30.92 1.54
C SER A 200 -8.25 -31.52 1.95
N ARG A 201 -9.08 -30.81 2.73
CA ARG A 201 -10.43 -31.22 3.14
C ARG A 201 -11.55 -30.31 2.68
N ILE A 202 -11.27 -29.32 1.86
CA ILE A 202 -12.32 -28.57 1.20
C ILE A 202 -12.74 -29.37 -0.03
N ASP A 203 -13.58 -30.33 0.19
CA ASP A 203 -14.32 -30.98 -0.88
C ASP A 203 -15.09 -29.91 -1.64
N SER A 204 -14.67 -29.72 -2.90
CA SER A 204 -15.43 -29.07 -3.97
C SER A 204 -15.99 -27.67 -3.65
N ILE A 205 -15.19 -26.66 -3.87
CA ILE A 205 -15.75 -25.39 -4.33
C ILE A 205 -16.39 -25.70 -5.68
N LYS A 206 -17.73 -25.83 -5.67
CA LYS A 206 -18.52 -25.80 -6.89
C LYS A 206 -18.21 -24.50 -7.59
N VAL A 207 -17.40 -24.56 -8.61
CA VAL A 207 -17.32 -23.53 -9.63
C VAL A 207 -18.73 -23.42 -10.20
N LEU A 208 -19.48 -22.44 -9.74
CA LEU A 208 -20.75 -22.07 -10.37
C LEU A 208 -20.40 -21.40 -11.69
N ASN A 209 -20.27 -22.26 -12.72
CA ASN A 209 -20.54 -21.87 -14.09
C ASN A 209 -22.03 -21.55 -14.17
N LYS A 210 -22.37 -20.29 -14.28
CA LYS A 210 -23.54 -19.78 -15.03
C LYS A 210 -23.29 -18.31 -15.35
#